data_148fa048312ab2fd938871a09703d1c0
#
_entry.id   148fa048312ab2fd938871a09703d1c0
#
_cell.length_a   1.000
_cell.length_b   1.000
_cell.length_c   1.000
_cell.angle_alpha   90.00
_cell.angle_beta   90.00
_cell.angle_gamma   90.00
#
_symmetry.space_group_name_H-M   'P 1'
#
loop_
_entity.id
_entity.type
_entity.pdbx_description
1 polymer ?
#
loop_
_entity_poly.entity_id
_entity_poly.type
_entity_poly.pdbx_seq_one_letter_code
_entity_poly.pdbx_strand_id
1 'polypeptide(L)'
;GISSARLHASDEEYAGPLLVTLQLSGGYDPTCFCDPKINVPGEKKISHWADDANVQWAGALPYAPFANNQWFYEKYAQQMLVINGVDSQTNSHDTGKLYNWSGRNSVGSPTLTALHAAAHAPDQPLSYTVFGGFSYTADLVRFNRFSGLQGAVREILNPAFRSWDGRLARPFREFSVAKSVVNS
;
A
#
# COMPACT_ATOMS: atom_id res chain seq x y z
N GLY A 1 -14.09 33.65 -24.67
CA GLY A 1 -14.95 32.58 -24.27
C GLY A 1 -14.12 31.48 -23.64
N ILE A 2 -14.22 31.30 -22.32
CA ILE A 2 -13.57 30.15 -21.62
C ILE A 2 -14.51 28.97 -21.85
N SER A 3 -14.08 28.02 -22.67
CA SER A 3 -14.80 26.77 -22.86
C SER A 3 -14.68 25.95 -21.57
N SER A 4 -15.78 25.80 -20.85
CA SER A 4 -15.85 24.90 -19.71
C SER A 4 -15.82 23.45 -20.23
N ALA A 5 -14.67 22.82 -20.16
CA ALA A 5 -14.58 21.38 -20.36
C ALA A 5 -15.38 20.68 -19.25
N ARG A 6 -16.55 20.15 -19.58
CA ARG A 6 -17.27 19.25 -18.69
C ARG A 6 -16.47 17.94 -18.61
N LEU A 7 -15.90 17.69 -17.45
CA LEU A 7 -15.42 16.36 -17.10
C LEU A 7 -16.65 15.44 -17.02
N HIS A 8 -16.90 14.67 -18.08
CA HIS A 8 -17.79 13.53 -17.98
C HIS A 8 -17.01 12.44 -17.26
N ALA A 9 -17.27 12.26 -15.98
CA ALA A 9 -17.01 10.99 -15.36
C ALA A 9 -17.92 9.97 -16.06
N SER A 10 -17.35 8.97 -16.68
CA SER A 10 -18.12 7.84 -17.18
C SER A 10 -18.88 7.23 -15.99
N ASP A 11 -20.17 6.99 -16.12
CA ASP A 11 -20.98 6.29 -15.11
C ASP A 11 -20.55 4.80 -14.97
N GLU A 12 -19.58 4.34 -15.75
CA GLU A 12 -19.05 2.99 -15.68
C GLU A 12 -18.12 2.84 -14.48
N GLU A 13 -18.49 1.92 -13.61
CA GLU A 13 -17.66 1.51 -12.46
C GLU A 13 -16.36 0.87 -12.97
N TYR A 14 -15.21 1.34 -12.48
CA TYR A 14 -13.93 0.74 -12.83
C TYR A 14 -13.86 -0.69 -12.30
N ALA A 15 -13.72 -1.66 -13.22
CA ALA A 15 -13.65 -3.10 -12.94
C ALA A 15 -12.22 -3.68 -13.07
N GLY A 16 -11.22 -2.83 -13.31
CA GLY A 16 -9.83 -3.27 -13.47
C GLY A 16 -9.13 -3.57 -12.14
N PRO A 17 -7.88 -4.02 -12.20
CA PRO A 17 -7.11 -4.36 -11.01
C PRO A 17 -6.77 -3.13 -10.16
N LEU A 18 -6.87 -3.28 -8.84
CA LEU A 18 -6.50 -2.26 -7.88
C LEU A 18 -5.17 -2.63 -7.21
N LEU A 19 -4.25 -1.67 -7.12
CA LEU A 19 -3.01 -1.79 -6.36
C LEU A 19 -3.03 -0.82 -5.19
N VAL A 20 -2.94 -1.35 -3.98
CA VAL A 20 -2.78 -0.56 -2.76
C VAL A 20 -1.39 -0.82 -2.20
N THR A 21 -0.62 0.24 -2.00
CA THR A 21 0.69 0.17 -1.38
C THR A 21 0.68 0.89 -0.04
N LEU A 22 1.29 0.28 0.96
CA LEU A 22 1.42 0.84 2.30
C LEU A 22 2.89 0.93 2.66
N GLN A 23 3.37 2.14 2.95
CA GLN A 23 4.70 2.35 3.47
C GLN A 23 4.64 2.73 4.94
N LEU A 24 5.31 1.96 5.77
CA LEU A 24 5.46 2.25 7.20
C LEU A 24 6.63 3.22 7.37
N SER A 25 6.34 4.48 7.70
CA SER A 25 7.35 5.48 8.02
C SER A 25 8.05 5.13 9.32
N GLY A 26 9.40 5.18 9.33
CA GLY A 26 10.20 4.72 10.46
C GLY A 26 10.59 3.24 10.35
N GLY A 27 10.00 2.52 9.39
CA GLY A 27 10.27 1.12 9.17
C GLY A 27 9.50 0.19 10.11
N TYR A 28 9.72 -1.09 9.92
CA TYR A 28 9.32 -2.16 10.84
C TYR A 28 10.46 -3.15 10.91
N ASP A 29 10.52 -3.90 11.99
CA ASP A 29 11.52 -4.95 12.15
C ASP A 29 11.02 -6.25 11.50
N PRO A 30 11.58 -6.68 10.37
CA PRO A 30 11.18 -7.91 9.70
C PRO A 30 11.43 -9.16 10.55
N THR A 31 12.38 -9.10 11.50
CA THR A 31 12.66 -10.22 12.40
C THR A 31 11.54 -10.45 13.41
N CYS A 32 10.74 -9.43 13.66
CA CYS A 32 9.51 -9.51 14.46
C CYS A 32 8.26 -9.80 13.61
N PHE A 33 8.39 -10.05 12.32
CA PHE A 33 7.26 -10.29 11.43
C PHE A 33 7.50 -11.45 10.45
N CYS A 34 8.03 -11.16 9.25
CA CYS A 34 8.07 -12.09 8.12
C CYS A 34 9.44 -12.74 7.87
N ASP A 35 10.47 -12.32 8.56
CA ASP A 35 11.81 -12.89 8.51
C ASP A 35 12.31 -13.24 9.92
N PRO A 36 11.62 -14.16 10.63
CA PRO A 36 11.92 -14.45 12.02
C PRO A 36 13.34 -14.98 12.18
N LYS A 37 14.09 -14.38 13.12
CA LYS A 37 15.45 -14.79 13.48
C LYS A 37 15.48 -15.28 14.91
N ILE A 38 16.04 -16.45 15.13
CA ILE A 38 16.35 -16.95 16.46
C ILE A 38 17.69 -16.36 16.96
N ASN A 39 17.85 -16.29 18.25
CA ASN A 39 19.12 -15.89 18.84
C ASN A 39 20.12 -17.04 18.79
N VAL A 40 21.37 -16.78 18.46
CA VAL A 40 22.47 -17.75 18.41
C VAL A 40 23.34 -17.59 19.64
N PRO A 41 23.62 -18.66 20.39
CA PRO A 41 24.51 -18.58 21.54
C PRO A 41 25.90 -18.03 21.17
N GLY A 42 26.38 -17.06 21.91
CA GLY A 42 27.66 -16.40 21.67
C GLY A 42 27.61 -15.23 20.67
N GLU A 43 26.50 -14.99 20.03
CA GLU A 43 26.27 -13.85 19.16
C GLU A 43 25.43 -12.74 19.83
N LYS A 44 25.44 -11.57 19.22
CA LYS A 44 24.60 -10.46 19.69
C LYS A 44 23.13 -10.81 19.51
N LYS A 45 22.33 -10.62 20.55
CA LYS A 45 20.89 -10.88 20.51
C LYS A 45 20.23 -10.04 19.42
N ILE A 46 19.47 -10.70 18.54
CA ILE A 46 18.71 -10.08 17.45
C ILE A 46 17.28 -9.82 17.89
N SER A 47 16.61 -10.84 18.45
CA SER A 47 15.20 -10.77 18.80
C SER A 47 14.94 -11.15 20.24
N HIS A 48 14.17 -10.33 20.95
CA HIS A 48 13.79 -10.64 22.33
C HIS A 48 12.75 -11.75 22.45
N TRP A 49 11.83 -11.83 21.46
CA TRP A 49 10.80 -12.87 21.43
C TRP A 49 11.39 -14.29 21.32
N ALA A 50 12.58 -14.41 20.73
CA ALA A 50 13.22 -15.70 20.50
C ALA A 50 13.85 -16.32 21.77
N ASP A 51 13.80 -15.62 22.90
CA ASP A 51 14.20 -16.19 24.20
C ASP A 51 13.11 -17.13 24.74
N ASP A 52 11.85 -16.81 24.50
CA ASP A 52 10.68 -17.45 25.12
C ASP A 52 9.84 -18.26 24.12
N ALA A 53 10.10 -18.14 22.82
CA ALA A 53 9.27 -18.73 21.80
C ALA A 53 10.08 -19.18 20.56
N ASN A 54 9.49 -20.09 19.79
CA ASN A 54 10.06 -20.58 18.53
C ASN A 54 9.36 -19.94 17.34
N VAL A 55 10.06 -19.91 16.19
CA VAL A 55 9.47 -19.55 14.90
C VAL A 55 8.18 -20.34 14.66
N GLN A 56 7.15 -19.64 14.26
CA GLN A 56 5.87 -20.22 13.89
C GLN A 56 5.74 -20.30 12.36
N TRP A 57 4.81 -21.13 11.91
CA TRP A 57 4.63 -21.40 10.48
C TRP A 57 3.14 -21.36 10.11
N ALA A 58 2.84 -20.72 8.98
CA ALA A 58 1.54 -20.80 8.33
C ALA A 58 1.74 -21.33 6.91
N GLY A 59 1.52 -22.62 6.73
CA GLY A 59 1.95 -23.31 5.50
C GLY A 59 3.46 -23.26 5.33
N ALA A 60 3.93 -22.70 4.22
CA ALA A 60 5.36 -22.55 3.92
C ALA A 60 5.95 -21.22 4.44
N LEU A 61 5.15 -20.33 5.03
CA LEU A 61 5.60 -19.02 5.48
C LEU A 61 5.97 -19.05 6.97
N PRO A 62 7.25 -18.79 7.32
CA PRO A 62 7.66 -18.59 8.70
C PRO A 62 7.22 -17.19 9.19
N TYR A 63 6.90 -17.08 10.46
CA TYR A 63 6.63 -15.82 11.10
C TYR A 63 7.08 -15.79 12.57
N ALA A 64 7.37 -14.60 13.07
CA ALA A 64 7.69 -14.41 14.48
C ALA A 64 6.42 -14.49 15.34
N PRO A 65 6.43 -15.21 16.47
CA PRO A 65 5.31 -15.29 17.42
C PRO A 65 5.24 -13.97 18.24
N PHE A 66 4.99 -12.86 17.56
CA PHE A 66 5.00 -11.54 18.12
C PHE A 66 3.70 -10.80 17.77
N ALA A 67 3.19 -10.01 18.71
CA ALA A 67 1.95 -9.23 18.55
C ALA A 67 0.80 -10.09 17.96
N ASN A 68 0.13 -9.60 16.93
CA ASN A 68 -1.00 -10.28 16.28
C ASN A 68 -0.58 -11.10 15.04
N ASN A 69 0.70 -11.44 14.90
CA ASN A 69 1.20 -12.14 13.72
C ASN A 69 0.49 -13.46 13.49
N GLN A 70 0.24 -14.25 14.53
CA GLN A 70 -0.47 -15.52 14.40
C GLN A 70 -1.80 -15.33 13.67
N TRP A 71 -2.66 -14.44 14.18
CA TRP A 71 -3.94 -14.17 13.56
C TRP A 71 -3.80 -13.70 12.09
N PHE A 72 -2.82 -12.85 11.82
CA PHE A 72 -2.59 -12.31 10.49
C PHE A 72 -2.16 -13.40 9.51
N TYR A 73 -1.19 -14.22 9.89
CA TYR A 73 -0.68 -15.31 9.03
C TYR A 73 -1.70 -16.44 8.86
N GLU A 74 -2.41 -16.86 9.91
CA GLU A 74 -3.48 -17.83 9.80
C GLU A 74 -4.56 -17.40 8.81
N LYS A 75 -4.85 -16.11 8.76
CA LYS A 75 -5.88 -15.56 7.89
C LYS A 75 -5.43 -15.33 6.45
N TYR A 76 -4.20 -14.88 6.25
CA TYR A 76 -3.77 -14.34 4.94
C TYR A 76 -2.63 -15.12 4.28
N ALA A 77 -1.98 -16.07 4.93
CA ALA A 77 -0.79 -16.74 4.40
C ALA A 77 -0.98 -17.34 3.01
N GLN A 78 -2.18 -17.85 2.71
CA GLN A 78 -2.49 -18.43 1.39
C GLN A 78 -2.56 -17.38 0.25
N GLN A 79 -2.63 -16.11 0.61
CA GLN A 79 -2.71 -14.97 -0.32
C GLN A 79 -1.47 -14.10 -0.27
N MET A 80 -0.44 -14.53 0.46
CA MET A 80 0.78 -13.75 0.68
C MET A 80 1.94 -14.27 -0.16
N LEU A 81 2.75 -13.33 -0.61
CA LEU A 81 4.12 -13.57 -1.07
C LEU A 81 5.06 -12.77 -0.15
N VAL A 82 6.00 -13.46 0.47
CA VAL A 82 7.07 -12.84 1.26
C VAL A 82 8.36 -12.92 0.46
N ILE A 83 9.03 -11.79 0.28
CA ILE A 83 10.32 -11.70 -0.39
C ILE A 83 11.33 -11.16 0.61
N ASN A 84 12.18 -12.02 1.08
CA ASN A 84 13.27 -11.69 2.00
C ASN A 84 14.59 -11.48 1.24
N GLY A 85 15.57 -10.86 1.89
CA GLY A 85 16.92 -10.68 1.33
C GLY A 85 17.02 -9.57 0.27
N VAL A 86 16.03 -8.70 0.17
CA VAL A 86 16.11 -7.55 -0.74
C VAL A 86 17.05 -6.51 -0.14
N ASP A 87 18.21 -6.33 -0.79
CA ASP A 87 19.17 -5.30 -0.40
C ASP A 87 18.86 -3.98 -1.13
N SER A 88 18.47 -2.96 -0.40
CA SER A 88 18.25 -1.62 -0.94
C SER A 88 19.54 -0.81 -1.15
N GLN A 89 20.70 -1.38 -0.82
CA GLN A 89 22.02 -0.77 -0.96
C GLN A 89 22.16 0.56 -0.22
N THR A 90 21.37 0.77 0.80
CA THR A 90 21.37 2.01 1.59
C THR A 90 20.79 1.78 2.98
N ASN A 91 21.32 2.54 3.95
CA ASN A 91 20.75 2.68 5.29
C ASN A 91 20.05 4.04 5.49
N SER A 92 19.98 4.85 4.44
CA SER A 92 19.27 6.14 4.48
C SER A 92 17.78 5.94 4.29
N HIS A 93 16.98 6.50 5.19
CA HIS A 93 15.52 6.48 5.07
C HIS A 93 15.03 7.14 3.77
N ASP A 94 15.66 8.22 3.33
CA ASP A 94 15.20 8.94 2.14
C ASP A 94 15.55 8.18 0.86
N THR A 95 16.76 7.68 0.74
CA THR A 95 17.17 6.85 -0.40
C THR A 95 16.41 5.51 -0.41
N GLY A 96 16.22 4.88 0.75
CA GLY A 96 15.46 3.64 0.87
C GLY A 96 14.00 3.78 0.46
N LYS A 97 13.37 4.93 0.74
CA LYS A 97 12.02 5.23 0.23
C LYS A 97 11.98 5.27 -1.31
N LEU A 98 12.96 5.93 -1.94
CA LEU A 98 13.04 5.96 -3.40
C LEU A 98 13.15 4.54 -3.97
N TYR A 99 14.03 3.73 -3.38
CA TYR A 99 14.23 2.35 -3.80
C TYR A 99 12.97 1.52 -3.65
N ASN A 100 12.32 1.56 -2.50
CA ASN A 100 11.11 0.79 -2.24
C ASN A 100 9.95 1.13 -3.18
N TRP A 101 9.84 2.40 -3.59
CA TRP A 101 8.76 2.84 -4.44
C TRP A 101 9.05 2.73 -5.94
N SER A 102 10.32 2.90 -6.35
CA SER A 102 10.68 2.99 -7.78
C SER A 102 11.67 1.90 -8.23
N GLY A 103 12.21 1.11 -7.32
CA GLY A 103 13.29 0.15 -7.60
C GLY A 103 14.63 0.83 -7.90
N ARG A 104 14.79 2.13 -7.62
CA ARG A 104 16.02 2.88 -7.86
C ARG A 104 16.36 3.81 -6.70
N ASN A 105 17.66 3.97 -6.45
CA ASN A 105 18.18 4.85 -5.41
C ASN A 105 18.29 6.32 -5.84
N SER A 106 17.79 6.67 -7.01
CA SER A 106 17.82 8.02 -7.56
C SER A 106 16.43 8.53 -7.92
N VAL A 107 16.27 9.85 -7.94
CA VAL A 107 15.05 10.50 -8.41
C VAL A 107 14.89 10.34 -9.93
N GLY A 108 13.67 10.51 -10.44
CA GLY A 108 13.38 10.52 -11.87
C GLY A 108 12.78 9.21 -12.41
N SER A 109 12.65 8.18 -11.58
CA SER A 109 11.96 6.95 -11.96
C SER A 109 10.55 6.93 -11.40
N PRO A 110 9.52 6.54 -12.19
CA PRO A 110 8.15 6.47 -11.71
C PRO A 110 8.02 5.40 -10.63
N THR A 111 7.09 5.64 -9.72
CA THR A 111 6.76 4.65 -8.69
C THR A 111 6.01 3.46 -9.30
N LEU A 112 6.12 2.28 -8.67
CA LEU A 112 5.40 1.08 -9.10
C LEU A 112 3.89 1.34 -9.19
N THR A 113 3.33 2.09 -8.25
CA THR A 113 1.92 2.49 -8.27
C THR A 113 1.56 3.39 -9.45
N ALA A 114 2.46 4.29 -9.86
CA ALA A 114 2.26 5.12 -11.04
C ALA A 114 2.29 4.27 -12.32
N LEU A 115 3.23 3.32 -12.42
CA LEU A 115 3.29 2.38 -13.54
C LEU A 115 2.03 1.52 -13.64
N HIS A 116 1.56 0.99 -12.50
CA HIS A 116 0.32 0.22 -12.45
C HIS A 116 -0.88 1.05 -12.90
N ALA A 117 -1.03 2.27 -12.38
CA ALA A 117 -2.12 3.16 -12.75
C ALA A 117 -2.09 3.53 -14.25
N ALA A 118 -0.91 3.82 -14.78
CA ALA A 118 -0.72 4.12 -16.22
C ALA A 118 -1.05 2.91 -17.11
N ALA A 119 -0.76 1.69 -16.64
CA ALA A 119 -1.04 0.49 -17.40
C ALA A 119 -2.53 0.08 -17.41
N HIS A 120 -3.25 0.36 -16.32
CA HIS A 120 -4.59 -0.18 -16.14
C HIS A 120 -5.71 0.86 -16.15
N ALA A 121 -5.41 2.11 -15.83
CA ALA A 121 -6.41 3.15 -15.66
C ALA A 121 -5.93 4.56 -16.08
N PRO A 122 -5.25 4.73 -17.24
CA PRO A 122 -4.61 6.00 -17.60
C PRO A 122 -5.58 7.17 -17.67
N ASP A 123 -6.81 6.92 -18.11
CA ASP A 123 -7.83 7.94 -18.36
C ASP A 123 -8.83 8.11 -17.21
N GLN A 124 -8.67 7.36 -16.13
CA GLN A 124 -9.57 7.47 -14.98
C GLN A 124 -9.28 8.73 -14.17
N PRO A 125 -10.30 9.44 -13.66
CA PRO A 125 -10.11 10.67 -12.89
C PRO A 125 -9.28 10.51 -11.62
N LEU A 126 -9.37 9.36 -10.97
CA LEU A 126 -8.68 9.01 -9.72
C LEU A 126 -7.76 7.80 -9.89
N SER A 127 -7.15 7.65 -11.07
CA SER A 127 -6.30 6.50 -11.41
C SER A 127 -5.15 6.29 -10.45
N TYR A 128 -4.58 7.36 -9.91
CA TYR A 128 -3.52 7.30 -8.92
C TYR A 128 -3.78 8.30 -7.78
N THR A 129 -3.99 7.76 -6.60
CA THR A 129 -4.28 8.56 -5.41
C THR A 129 -3.22 8.33 -4.33
N VAL A 130 -2.71 9.40 -3.74
CA VAL A 130 -1.61 9.40 -2.76
C VAL A 130 -2.04 10.14 -1.50
N PHE A 131 -1.90 9.48 -0.35
CA PHE A 131 -2.22 10.04 0.97
C PHE A 131 -0.97 10.46 1.76
N GLY A 132 0.14 10.67 1.11
CA GLY A 132 1.42 11.07 1.70
C GLY A 132 2.59 10.27 1.14
N GLY A 133 3.77 10.49 1.70
CA GLY A 133 4.98 9.80 1.26
C GLY A 133 5.51 10.24 -0.11
N PHE A 134 6.38 9.43 -0.66
CA PHE A 134 6.99 9.66 -1.97
C PHE A 134 6.05 9.20 -3.08
N SER A 135 5.94 10.02 -4.12
CA SER A 135 5.26 9.63 -5.37
C SER A 135 5.90 10.39 -6.53
N TYR A 136 6.11 9.71 -7.62
CA TYR A 136 6.59 10.30 -8.87
C TYR A 136 5.99 9.54 -10.04
N THR A 137 5.40 10.25 -10.98
CA THR A 137 4.68 9.66 -12.10
C THR A 137 5.46 9.66 -13.39
N ALA A 138 6.52 10.45 -13.51
CA ALA A 138 7.23 10.70 -14.77
C ALA A 138 6.26 11.08 -15.92
N ASP A 139 5.21 11.83 -15.61
CA ASP A 139 4.14 12.26 -16.51
C ASP A 139 3.34 11.13 -17.20
N LEU A 140 3.48 9.89 -16.73
CA LEU A 140 2.77 8.74 -17.27
C LEU A 140 1.27 8.76 -16.92
N VAL A 141 0.92 9.31 -15.78
CA VAL A 141 -0.45 9.36 -15.28
C VAL A 141 -0.64 10.58 -14.38
N ARG A 142 -1.84 11.15 -14.38
CA ARG A 142 -2.22 12.17 -13.42
C ARG A 142 -2.40 11.55 -12.04
N PHE A 143 -1.99 12.27 -11.00
CA PHE A 143 -2.21 11.81 -9.64
C PHE A 143 -2.86 12.86 -8.77
N ASN A 144 -3.61 12.39 -7.79
CA ASN A 144 -4.25 13.20 -6.78
C ASN A 144 -3.53 13.00 -5.45
N ARG A 145 -3.10 14.09 -4.83
CA ARG A 145 -2.47 14.06 -3.51
C ARG A 145 -3.41 14.67 -2.47
N PHE A 146 -3.71 13.90 -1.47
CA PHE A 146 -4.44 14.37 -0.30
C PHE A 146 -3.46 14.60 0.84
N SER A 147 -3.39 15.84 1.31
CA SER A 147 -2.61 16.21 2.50
C SER A 147 -3.51 16.11 3.73
N GLY A 148 -3.19 15.18 4.61
CA GLY A 148 -3.93 14.96 5.83
C GLY A 148 -5.04 13.91 5.69
N LEU A 149 -4.82 12.79 6.36
CA LEU A 149 -5.69 11.61 6.32
C LEU A 149 -7.10 11.88 6.86
N GLN A 150 -7.31 12.95 7.64
CA GLN A 150 -8.55 13.10 8.40
C GLN A 150 -9.65 13.91 7.70
N GLY A 151 -9.30 14.84 6.84
CA GLY A 151 -10.30 15.69 6.16
C GLY A 151 -10.83 15.05 4.88
N ALA A 152 -9.99 14.95 3.87
CA ALA A 152 -10.40 14.58 2.52
C ALA A 152 -10.91 13.13 2.40
N VAL A 153 -10.27 12.17 3.10
CA VAL A 153 -10.74 10.77 3.10
C VAL A 153 -12.08 10.65 3.79
N ARG A 154 -12.26 11.38 4.89
CA ARG A 154 -13.53 11.39 5.61
C ARG A 154 -14.65 11.97 4.77
N GLU A 155 -14.35 13.01 3.99
CA GLU A 155 -15.31 13.62 3.07
C GLU A 155 -15.64 12.71 1.89
N ILE A 156 -14.63 12.07 1.29
CA ILE A 156 -14.82 11.11 0.20
C ILE A 156 -15.60 9.86 0.66
N LEU A 157 -15.34 9.39 1.88
CA LEU A 157 -16.01 8.22 2.46
C LEU A 157 -17.34 8.56 3.15
N ASN A 158 -17.66 9.84 3.29
CA ASN A 158 -18.91 10.27 3.92
C ASN A 158 -20.09 10.06 2.96
N PRO A 159 -21.04 9.17 3.26
CA PRO A 159 -22.21 8.95 2.40
C PRO A 159 -23.12 10.20 2.28
N ALA A 160 -22.96 11.18 3.16
CA ALA A 160 -23.65 12.46 3.08
C ALA A 160 -22.89 13.52 2.28
N PHE A 161 -21.75 13.18 1.66
CA PHE A 161 -21.02 14.11 0.81
C PHE A 161 -21.90 14.52 -0.37
N ARG A 162 -22.15 15.82 -0.46
CA ARG A 162 -22.87 16.41 -1.59
C ARG A 162 -21.84 16.93 -2.59
N SER A 163 -22.00 16.58 -3.85
CA SER A 163 -21.22 17.20 -4.90
C SER A 163 -21.46 18.71 -4.91
N TRP A 164 -20.53 19.46 -5.47
CA TRP A 164 -20.63 20.93 -5.58
C TRP A 164 -21.94 21.40 -6.21
N ASP A 165 -22.56 20.62 -7.08
CA ASP A 165 -23.83 20.93 -7.72
C ASP A 165 -25.07 20.61 -6.87
N GLY A 166 -24.88 20.27 -5.61
CA GLY A 166 -25.95 19.95 -4.66
C GLY A 166 -26.58 18.57 -4.82
N ARG A 167 -26.15 17.79 -5.80
CA ARG A 167 -26.56 16.41 -5.92
C ARG A 167 -25.84 15.56 -4.89
N LEU A 168 -26.53 14.60 -4.29
CA LEU A 168 -25.90 13.57 -3.47
C LEU A 168 -24.93 12.80 -4.37
N ALA A 169 -23.65 12.85 -4.06
CA ALA A 169 -22.75 11.84 -4.57
C ALA A 169 -23.33 10.49 -4.17
N ARG A 170 -23.50 9.58 -5.12
CA ARG A 170 -23.91 8.21 -4.79
C ARG A 170 -22.93 7.72 -3.73
N PRO A 171 -23.40 7.13 -2.63
CA PRO A 171 -22.49 6.61 -1.62
C PRO A 171 -21.50 5.70 -2.31
N PHE A 172 -20.21 5.95 -2.10
CA PHE A 172 -19.19 4.97 -2.41
C PHE A 172 -19.69 3.69 -1.74
N ARG A 173 -20.09 2.69 -2.54
CA ARG A 173 -20.42 1.37 -1.99
C ARG A 173 -19.20 0.98 -1.17
N GLU A 174 -19.45 0.59 0.05
CA GLU A 174 -18.42 0.18 1.00
C GLU A 174 -17.30 -0.52 0.26
N PHE A 175 -16.08 -0.03 0.39
CA PHE A 175 -14.90 -0.70 -0.11
C PHE A 175 -14.84 -2.07 0.59
N SER A 176 -15.54 -3.03 0.04
CA SER A 176 -15.42 -4.42 0.44
C SER A 176 -14.18 -5.00 -0.24
N VAL A 177 -13.02 -4.40 0.02
CA VAL A 177 -11.71 -4.96 -0.34
C VAL A 177 -11.58 -6.40 0.17
N ALA A 178 -12.33 -6.74 1.22
CA ALA A 178 -12.33 -8.08 1.77
C ALA A 178 -13.24 -9.09 1.05
N LYS A 179 -14.20 -8.68 0.23
CA LYS A 179 -15.16 -9.62 -0.37
C LYS A 179 -14.86 -10.02 -1.81
N SER A 180 -14.16 -9.20 -2.59
CA SER A 180 -13.84 -9.56 -3.98
C SER A 180 -12.60 -10.47 -4.12
N VAL A 181 -11.76 -10.55 -3.10
CA VAL A 181 -10.56 -11.41 -3.10
C VAL A 181 -10.84 -12.82 -2.61
N VAL A 182 -11.99 -13.07 -1.96
CA VAL A 182 -12.32 -14.37 -1.37
C VAL A 182 -13.25 -15.23 -2.26
N ASN A 183 -13.82 -14.68 -3.34
CA ASN A 183 -14.81 -15.39 -4.16
C ASN A 183 -14.45 -15.49 -5.66
N SER A 184 -13.17 -15.44 -6.01
CA SER A 184 -12.71 -15.79 -7.38
C SER A 184 -11.72 -16.91 -7.34
#